data_49b61d6a6630787a6f5f263784f3af65
#
_entry.id   49b61d6a6630787a6f5f263784f3af65
#
_cell.length_a   1.000
_cell.length_b   1.000
_cell.length_c   1.000
_cell.angle_alpha   90.00
_cell.angle_beta   90.00
_cell.angle_gamma   90.00
#
_symmetry.space_group_name_H-M   'P 1'
#
loop_
_entity.id
_entity.type
_entity.pdbx_description
1 polymer ?
#
loop_
_entity_poly.entity_id
_entity_poly.type
_entity_poly.pdbx_seq_one_letter_code
_entity_poly.pdbx_strand_id
1 'polypeptide(L)'
;MFRTMLKSKIHRATVTRADLHYVGSVTLDEDLMDAADLLPGEQVAIVDITNGARLETYVIPGERGSGVIGINGAAVHLVQPADLVILISYAAMDDAQARHHRPKVVFVDAANRIVEQGTDPGHAPAGSGLIAGGGLIAGSAGGGLIAGGGLIAGSAGSVLISAAD
;
A
#
# COMPACT_ATOMS: atom_id res chain seq x y z
N MET A 1 18.88 20.45 15.84
CA MET A 1 18.44 20.18 14.45
C MET A 1 17.23 19.28 14.52
N PHE A 2 16.16 19.60 13.75
CA PHE A 2 14.98 18.74 13.66
C PHE A 2 15.07 17.94 12.37
N ARG A 3 14.55 16.71 12.42
CA ARG A 3 14.44 15.80 11.28
C ARG A 3 12.98 15.39 11.11
N THR A 4 12.51 15.32 9.88
CA THR A 4 11.20 14.74 9.59
C THR A 4 11.38 13.24 9.41
N MET A 5 10.77 12.46 10.28
CA MET A 5 10.92 11.01 10.33
C MET A 5 9.60 10.34 9.99
N LEU A 6 9.67 9.16 9.39
CA LEU A 6 8.49 8.31 9.23
C LEU A 6 7.98 7.97 10.63
N LYS A 7 6.77 8.43 10.97
CA LYS A 7 6.12 8.12 12.24
C LYS A 7 5.40 6.79 12.14
N SER A 8 4.57 6.64 11.13
CA SER A 8 3.83 5.41 10.91
C SER A 8 3.43 5.22 9.45
N LYS A 9 3.07 3.97 9.12
CA LYS A 9 2.67 3.59 7.76
C LYS A 9 1.65 2.47 7.85
N ILE A 10 0.52 2.63 7.15
CA ILE A 10 -0.40 1.53 6.86
C ILE A 10 -0.12 1.11 5.42
N HIS A 11 0.30 -0.13 5.22
CA HIS A 11 0.85 -0.56 3.96
C HIS A 11 -0.13 -1.38 3.13
N ARG A 12 -0.42 -0.88 1.92
CA ARG A 12 -1.28 -1.52 0.91
C ARG A 12 -2.70 -1.77 1.37
N ALA A 13 -3.30 -0.79 1.99
CA ALA A 13 -4.72 -0.84 2.33
C ALA A 13 -5.56 -0.68 1.06
N THR A 14 -6.70 -1.34 1.02
CA THR A 14 -7.65 -1.26 -0.09
C THR A 14 -8.65 -0.14 0.19
N VAL A 15 -8.80 0.77 -0.74
CA VAL A 15 -9.83 1.82 -0.64
C VAL A 15 -11.21 1.18 -0.75
N THR A 16 -12.06 1.42 0.23
CA THR A 16 -13.38 0.80 0.31
C THR A 16 -14.50 1.67 -0.22
N ARG A 17 -14.33 2.98 -0.18
CA ARG A 17 -15.33 3.93 -0.67
C ARG A 17 -14.71 5.27 -1.02
N ALA A 18 -15.45 6.06 -1.80
CA ALA A 18 -15.08 7.42 -2.17
C ALA A 18 -16.33 8.29 -2.19
N ASP A 19 -16.25 9.50 -1.65
CA ASP A 19 -17.35 10.45 -1.60
C ASP A 19 -16.85 11.85 -1.97
N LEU A 20 -17.15 12.28 -3.17
CA LEU A 20 -16.72 13.58 -3.71
C LEU A 20 -17.32 14.75 -2.95
N HIS A 21 -18.50 14.60 -2.41
CA HIS A 21 -19.25 15.68 -1.79
C HIS A 21 -19.10 15.76 -0.27
N TYR A 22 -18.35 14.85 0.29
CA TYR A 22 -18.03 14.85 1.71
C TYR A 22 -16.82 15.77 2.00
N VAL A 23 -16.60 16.09 3.26
CA VAL A 23 -15.49 16.95 3.70
C VAL A 23 -14.17 16.30 3.31
N GLY A 24 -13.27 17.05 2.68
CA GLY A 24 -11.99 16.51 2.21
C GLY A 24 -11.16 15.91 3.33
N SER A 25 -10.90 14.60 3.27
CA SER A 25 -10.21 13.85 4.32
C SER A 25 -10.03 12.40 3.89
N VAL A 26 -9.43 11.58 4.75
CA VAL A 26 -9.50 10.13 4.64
C VAL A 26 -10.15 9.55 5.88
N THR A 27 -11.20 8.77 5.70
CA THR A 27 -11.87 8.04 6.78
C THR A 27 -11.13 6.73 7.00
N LEU A 28 -10.64 6.49 8.20
CA LEU A 28 -9.94 5.26 8.57
C LEU A 28 -10.67 4.52 9.68
N ASP A 29 -10.73 3.20 9.57
CA ASP A 29 -11.10 2.32 10.67
C ASP A 29 -10.29 2.66 11.92
N GLU A 30 -10.95 2.84 13.06
CA GLU A 30 -10.28 3.20 14.31
C GLU A 30 -9.24 2.18 14.77
N ASP A 31 -9.40 0.89 14.46
CA ASP A 31 -8.38 -0.11 14.79
C ASP A 31 -7.09 0.14 13.98
N LEU A 32 -7.20 0.60 12.76
CA LEU A 32 -6.04 0.98 11.95
C LEU A 32 -5.41 2.28 12.46
N MET A 33 -6.22 3.22 12.92
CA MET A 33 -5.72 4.46 13.52
C MET A 33 -4.92 4.15 14.80
N ASP A 34 -5.47 3.33 15.67
CA ASP A 34 -4.81 2.94 16.92
C ASP A 34 -3.50 2.21 16.64
N ALA A 35 -3.51 1.26 15.71
CA ALA A 35 -2.32 0.49 15.35
C ALA A 35 -1.21 1.36 14.74
N ALA A 36 -1.59 2.35 13.98
CA ALA A 36 -0.67 3.28 13.33
C ALA A 36 -0.39 4.53 14.18
N ASP A 37 -0.97 4.63 15.37
CA ASP A 37 -0.82 5.78 16.26
C ASP A 37 -1.21 7.10 15.56
N LEU A 38 -2.35 7.09 14.91
CA LEU A 38 -2.91 8.24 14.22
C LEU A 38 -4.04 8.86 15.03
N LEU A 39 -3.98 10.16 15.20
CA LEU A 39 -5.03 10.92 15.88
C LEU A 39 -6.03 11.50 14.88
N PRO A 40 -7.28 11.72 15.28
CA PRO A 40 -8.23 12.46 14.45
C PRO A 40 -7.68 13.85 14.08
N GLY A 41 -7.72 14.19 12.80
CA GLY A 41 -7.18 15.45 12.31
C GLY A 41 -5.69 15.42 11.98
N GLU A 42 -5.01 14.33 12.23
CA GLU A 42 -3.59 14.22 11.90
C GLU A 42 -3.37 14.15 10.40
N GLN A 43 -2.35 14.86 9.92
CA GLN A 43 -1.98 14.85 8.51
C GLN A 43 -1.38 13.52 8.09
N VAL A 44 -1.83 13.03 6.95
CA VAL A 44 -1.27 11.85 6.30
C VAL A 44 -1.04 12.07 4.81
N ALA A 45 0.02 11.48 4.31
CA ALA A 45 0.24 11.36 2.88
C ALA A 45 -0.39 10.05 2.40
N ILE A 46 -1.10 10.11 1.30
CA ILE A 46 -1.65 8.94 0.61
C ILE A 46 -0.83 8.71 -0.66
N VAL A 47 -0.33 7.51 -0.82
CA VAL A 47 0.40 7.08 -2.01
C VAL A 47 -0.40 5.97 -2.65
N ASP A 48 -0.95 6.22 -3.81
CA ASP A 48 -1.71 5.24 -4.56
C ASP A 48 -0.79 4.35 -5.39
N ILE A 49 -0.81 3.06 -5.10
CA ILE A 49 0.04 2.08 -5.81
C ILE A 49 -0.55 1.77 -7.19
N THR A 50 -1.84 1.88 -7.33
CA THR A 50 -2.55 1.50 -8.56
C THR A 50 -2.25 2.46 -9.71
N ASN A 51 -2.16 3.76 -9.41
CA ASN A 51 -1.99 4.79 -10.43
C ASN A 51 -0.79 5.73 -10.22
N GLY A 52 -0.12 5.65 -9.06
CA GLY A 52 1.04 6.46 -8.72
C GLY A 52 0.71 7.84 -8.16
N ALA A 53 -0.53 8.15 -7.92
CA ALA A 53 -0.92 9.44 -7.36
C ALA A 53 -0.39 9.61 -5.93
N ARG A 54 -0.10 10.87 -5.58
CA ARG A 54 0.33 11.24 -4.23
C ARG A 54 -0.40 12.50 -3.82
N LEU A 55 -0.93 12.48 -2.61
CA LEU A 55 -1.63 13.62 -2.05
C LEU A 55 -1.50 13.64 -0.53
N GLU A 56 -1.80 14.76 0.07
CA GLU A 56 -1.85 14.92 1.51
C GLU A 56 -3.24 15.33 1.94
N THR A 57 -3.67 14.81 3.06
CA THR A 57 -4.95 15.09 3.68
C THR A 57 -4.86 14.84 5.19
N TYR A 58 -5.98 14.78 5.88
CA TYR A 58 -6.04 14.45 7.31
C TYR A 58 -7.01 13.30 7.58
N VAL A 59 -6.81 12.65 8.71
CA VAL A 59 -7.58 11.46 9.08
C VAL A 59 -8.83 11.83 9.85
N ILE A 60 -9.93 11.17 9.55
CA ILE A 60 -11.13 11.16 10.40
C ILE A 60 -11.48 9.72 10.77
N PRO A 61 -11.97 9.48 11.99
CA PRO A 61 -12.28 8.12 12.43
C PRO A 61 -13.49 7.55 11.70
N GLY A 62 -13.39 6.30 11.33
CA GLY A 62 -14.47 5.47 10.79
C GLY A 62 -14.81 4.36 11.75
N GLU A 63 -15.85 3.62 11.46
CA GLU A 63 -16.35 2.57 12.34
C GLU A 63 -15.25 1.54 12.64
N ARG A 64 -15.08 1.25 13.93
CA ARG A 64 -14.07 0.32 14.44
C ARG A 64 -14.33 -1.08 13.95
N GLY A 65 -13.29 -1.71 13.44
CA GLY A 65 -13.35 -3.09 12.93
C GLY A 65 -14.07 -3.23 11.59
N SER A 66 -14.38 -2.13 10.93
CA SER A 66 -15.06 -2.15 9.62
C SER A 66 -14.12 -2.40 8.45
N GLY A 67 -12.84 -2.11 8.62
CA GLY A 67 -11.86 -2.11 7.53
C GLY A 67 -12.02 -0.90 6.61
N VAL A 68 -12.70 0.13 7.02
CA VAL A 68 -12.98 1.26 6.14
C VAL A 68 -11.73 2.09 5.83
N ILE A 69 -11.51 2.32 4.56
CA ILE A 69 -10.60 3.31 4.00
C ILE A 69 -11.44 4.13 3.02
N GLY A 70 -11.90 5.27 3.46
CA GLY A 70 -12.80 6.12 2.68
C GLY A 70 -12.11 7.39 2.20
N ILE A 71 -12.10 7.60 0.91
CA ILE A 71 -11.54 8.82 0.30
C ILE A 71 -12.63 9.87 0.17
N ASN A 72 -12.38 11.06 0.68
CA ASN A 72 -13.39 12.11 0.74
C ASN A 72 -12.97 13.37 -0.01
N GLY A 73 -13.93 14.05 -0.63
CA GLY A 73 -13.73 15.32 -1.29
C GLY A 73 -12.88 15.21 -2.56
N ALA A 74 -12.10 16.24 -2.85
CA ALA A 74 -11.34 16.36 -4.09
C ALA A 74 -10.36 15.22 -4.36
N ALA A 75 -9.92 14.51 -3.32
CA ALA A 75 -9.02 13.37 -3.46
C ALA A 75 -9.63 12.23 -4.29
N VAL A 76 -10.96 12.19 -4.38
CA VAL A 76 -11.68 11.19 -5.18
C VAL A 76 -11.31 11.27 -6.66
N HIS A 77 -10.83 12.41 -7.15
CA HIS A 77 -10.37 12.52 -8.53
C HIS A 77 -9.05 11.78 -8.78
N LEU A 78 -8.34 11.42 -7.74
CA LEU A 78 -7.02 10.77 -7.83
C LEU A 78 -7.03 9.33 -7.33
N VAL A 79 -7.92 9.00 -6.40
CA VAL A 79 -7.94 7.70 -5.71
C VAL A 79 -9.36 7.17 -5.71
N GLN A 80 -9.54 5.94 -6.18
CA GLN A 80 -10.85 5.32 -6.38
C GLN A 80 -11.04 4.09 -5.47
N PRO A 81 -12.30 3.63 -5.28
CA PRO A 81 -12.54 2.36 -4.61
C PRO A 81 -11.82 1.21 -5.32
N ALA A 82 -11.27 0.31 -4.53
CA ALA A 82 -10.44 -0.82 -4.91
C ALA A 82 -8.99 -0.47 -5.24
N ASP A 83 -8.61 0.80 -5.27
CA ASP A 83 -7.20 1.15 -5.35
C ASP A 83 -6.44 0.68 -4.11
N LEU A 84 -5.18 0.35 -4.30
CA LEU A 84 -4.28 0.01 -3.21
C LEU A 84 -3.47 1.24 -2.81
N VAL A 85 -3.55 1.62 -1.56
CA VAL A 85 -2.89 2.82 -1.06
C VAL A 85 -1.95 2.52 0.11
N ILE A 86 -0.96 3.37 0.26
CA ILE A 86 -0.13 3.43 1.46
C ILE A 86 -0.45 4.75 2.15
N LEU A 87 -0.83 4.69 3.40
CA LEU A 87 -1.03 5.88 4.23
C LEU A 87 0.20 6.08 5.10
N ILE A 88 0.75 7.27 5.09
CA ILE A 88 2.02 7.56 5.75
C ILE A 88 1.85 8.81 6.61
N SER A 89 2.27 8.72 7.87
CA SER A 89 2.39 9.88 8.76
C SER A 89 3.85 10.14 9.07
N TYR A 90 4.21 11.39 9.15
CA TYR A 90 5.55 11.86 9.48
C TYR A 90 5.51 12.72 10.74
N ALA A 91 6.59 12.74 11.49
CA ALA A 91 6.72 13.59 12.66
C ALA A 91 8.08 14.30 12.68
N ALA A 92 8.09 15.53 13.14
CA ALA A 92 9.30 16.28 13.34
C ALA A 92 9.89 15.93 14.71
N MET A 93 11.13 15.51 14.75
CA MET A 93 11.82 15.08 15.96
C MET A 93 13.17 15.75 16.06
N ASP A 94 13.66 15.99 17.27
CA ASP A 94 15.03 16.42 17.43
C ASP A 94 16.01 15.29 17.04
N ASP A 95 17.29 15.63 16.83
CA ASP A 95 18.26 14.66 16.36
C ASP A 95 18.46 13.48 17.32
N ALA A 96 18.30 13.69 18.60
CA ALA A 96 18.47 12.63 19.59
C ALA A 96 17.30 11.67 19.56
N GLN A 97 16.09 12.19 19.51
CA GLN A 97 14.88 11.38 19.38
C GLN A 97 14.89 10.60 18.06
N ALA A 98 15.23 11.26 16.96
CA ALA A 98 15.25 10.67 15.63
C ALA A 98 16.17 9.44 15.52
N ARG A 99 17.29 9.46 16.20
CA ARG A 99 18.26 8.35 16.17
C ARG A 99 17.74 7.08 16.85
N HIS A 100 16.78 7.22 17.75
CA HIS A 100 16.23 6.10 18.50
C HIS A 100 14.79 5.79 18.10
N HIS A 101 14.21 6.61 17.23
CA HIS A 101 12.83 6.44 16.80
C HIS A 101 12.63 5.12 16.04
N ARG A 102 11.49 4.50 16.29
CA ARG A 102 11.04 3.32 15.57
C ARG A 102 9.63 3.59 15.06
N PRO A 103 9.42 3.59 13.75
CA PRO A 103 8.10 3.85 13.19
C PRO A 103 7.14 2.69 13.47
N LYS A 104 5.85 2.98 13.45
CA LYS A 104 4.83 1.94 13.48
C LYS A 104 4.44 1.57 12.05
N VAL A 105 4.63 0.33 11.68
CA VAL A 105 4.30 -0.19 10.35
C VAL A 105 3.20 -1.23 10.50
N VAL A 106 2.08 -0.97 9.86
CA VAL A 106 0.89 -1.82 9.93
C VAL A 106 0.69 -2.47 8.56
N PHE A 107 0.61 -3.78 8.53
CA PHE A 107 0.30 -4.55 7.34
C PHE A 107 -1.11 -5.09 7.43
N VAL A 108 -1.83 -5.02 6.32
CA VAL A 108 -3.23 -5.43 6.26
C VAL A 108 -3.47 -6.41 5.13
N ASP A 109 -4.54 -7.16 5.23
CA ASP A 109 -5.06 -8.03 4.16
C ASP A 109 -5.98 -7.24 3.20
N ALA A 110 -6.56 -7.95 2.24
CA ALA A 110 -7.45 -7.34 1.25
C ALA A 110 -8.76 -6.79 1.85
N ALA A 111 -9.08 -7.15 3.06
CA ALA A 111 -10.24 -6.63 3.78
C ALA A 111 -9.83 -5.57 4.82
N ASN A 112 -8.60 -5.10 4.74
CA ASN A 112 -8.01 -4.14 5.66
C ASN A 112 -7.93 -4.63 7.11
N ARG A 113 -7.85 -5.94 7.33
CA ARG A 113 -7.62 -6.49 8.67
C ARG A 113 -6.13 -6.51 8.93
N ILE A 114 -5.74 -6.15 10.13
CA ILE A 114 -4.33 -6.14 10.53
C ILE A 114 -3.81 -7.58 10.54
N VAL A 115 -2.77 -7.84 9.78
CA VAL A 115 -2.13 -9.16 9.74
C VAL A 115 -0.79 -9.16 10.46
N GLU A 116 -0.12 -8.02 10.52
CA GLU A 116 1.15 -7.88 11.22
C GLU A 116 1.43 -6.42 11.56
N GLN A 117 2.16 -6.19 12.62
CA GLN A 117 2.68 -4.88 13.00
C GLN A 117 4.18 -4.98 13.24
N GLY A 118 4.92 -3.98 12.82
CA GLY A 118 6.38 -3.94 12.96
C GLY A 118 6.93 -2.54 13.10
N THR A 119 8.24 -2.48 13.13
CA THR A 119 8.98 -1.22 13.26
C THR A 119 10.03 -1.02 12.17
N ASP A 120 10.11 -1.93 11.24
CA ASP A 120 11.02 -1.84 10.10
C ASP A 120 10.24 -1.47 8.83
N PRO A 121 10.42 -0.27 8.30
CA PRO A 121 9.70 0.14 7.11
C PRO A 121 10.16 -0.57 5.83
N GLY A 122 11.25 -1.29 5.88
CA GLY A 122 11.78 -2.06 4.76
C GLY A 122 11.36 -3.52 4.78
N HIS A 123 10.77 -3.98 5.86
CA HIS A 123 10.30 -5.35 5.98
C HIS A 123 8.91 -5.53 5.36
N ALA A 124 8.71 -6.66 4.73
CA ALA A 124 7.40 -7.08 4.23
C ALA A 124 7.15 -8.51 4.67
N PRO A 125 6.15 -8.76 5.52
CA PRO A 125 5.89 -10.09 6.02
C PRO A 125 5.47 -11.08 4.94
N ALA A 126 5.83 -12.32 5.12
CA ALA A 126 5.43 -13.37 4.22
C ALA A 126 3.92 -13.58 4.32
N GLY A 127 3.29 -13.70 3.21
CA GLY A 127 1.83 -13.91 3.21
C GLY A 127 1.00 -12.65 3.31
N SER A 128 1.60 -11.52 3.37
CA SER A 128 0.86 -10.26 3.40
C SER A 128 0.47 -9.87 1.98
N GLY A 129 -0.33 -10.50 1.40
CA GLY A 129 -0.88 -10.22 0.09
C GLY A 129 -0.01 -9.36 -0.83
N LEU A 130 0.85 -8.62 -0.22
CA LEU A 130 1.66 -7.86 -0.87
C LEU A 130 2.65 -8.60 -1.54
N ILE A 131 3.00 -9.57 -1.00
CA ILE A 131 4.03 -10.32 -1.53
C ILE A 131 3.74 -10.84 -2.81
N ALA A 132 2.62 -11.10 -3.02
CA ALA A 132 2.29 -11.66 -4.25
C ALA A 132 2.81 -10.68 -5.23
N GLY A 133 2.53 -9.51 -4.96
CA GLY A 133 2.97 -8.60 -5.93
C GLY A 133 4.42 -8.44 -5.75
N GLY A 134 4.80 -8.44 -4.53
CA GLY A 134 6.16 -8.16 -4.35
C GLY A 134 6.97 -9.19 -4.95
N GLY A 135 6.57 -10.26 -4.63
CA GLY A 135 7.33 -11.31 -5.10
C GLY A 135 7.51 -11.13 -6.50
N LEU A 136 6.58 -10.69 -6.99
CA LEU A 136 6.68 -10.54 -8.19
C LEU A 136 7.59 -9.70 -8.64
N ILE A 137 7.67 -8.76 -8.09
CA ILE A 137 8.47 -7.87 -8.56
C ILE A 137 9.69 -8.51 -8.70
N ALA A 138 9.94 -9.11 -7.70
CA ALA A 138 11.10 -9.69 -7.73
C ALA A 138 11.16 -10.44 -8.85
N GLY A 139 10.20 -10.95 -8.87
CA GLY A 139 10.25 -11.78 -9.88
C GLY A 139 10.52 -11.08 -10.98
N SER A 140 9.94 -10.25 -10.97
CA SER A 140 10.07 -9.68 -12.05
C SER A 140 11.32 -9.66 -12.25
N ALA A 141 11.72 -9.61 -11.36
CA ALA A 141 12.90 -9.49 -11.54
C ALA A 141 13.19 -10.40 -12.27
N GLY A 142 12.85 -10.68 -12.26
CA GLY A 142 13.19 -11.29 -12.95
C GLY A 142 13.21 -11.76 -13.66
N GLY A 143 13.24 -11.51 -13.34
CA GLY A 143 13.58 -11.91 -14.03
C GLY A 143 13.15 -12.82 -14.52
N GLY A 144 12.64 -12.92 -13.98
CA GLY A 144 12.16 -13.87 -14.42
C GLY A 144 12.08 -14.10 -15.58
N LEU A 145 11.94 -13.70 -15.64
CA LEU A 145 11.84 -13.93 -16.53
C LEU A 145 12.31 -14.49 -17.30
N ILE A 146 12.73 -14.33 -16.97
CA ILE A 146 13.54 -14.81 -17.47
C ILE A 146 13.26 -15.78 -18.02
N ALA A 147 13.00 -16.08 -17.46
CA ALA A 147 12.94 -17.06 -17.86
C ALA A 147 12.38 -17.28 -18.70
N GLY A 148 11.81 -16.64 -18.55
CA GLY A 148 11.17 -16.97 -19.41
C GLY A 148 11.59 -17.45 -20.47
N GLY A 149 12.29 -16.90 -20.65
CA GLY A 149 12.68 -17.22 -21.83
C GLY A 149 12.56 -18.45 -22.13
N GLY A 150 12.89 -18.89 -21.38
CA GLY A 150 13.07 -20.08 -21.83
C GLY A 150 12.06 -20.69 -22.49
N LEU A 151 11.35 -20.57 -22.10
CA LEU A 151 10.52 -21.40 -22.48
C LEU A 151 10.18 -21.44 -23.67
N ILE A 152 10.37 -20.72 -24.03
CA ILE A 152 9.90 -20.82 -25.09
C ILE A 152 10.30 -21.59 -25.98
N ALA A 153 11.08 -21.68 -25.73
CA ALA A 153 11.56 -22.46 -26.59
C ALA A 153 10.78 -23.48 -27.01
N GLY A 154 10.25 -23.80 -26.33
CA GLY A 154 9.73 -24.89 -26.77
C GLY A 154 8.88 -25.07 -27.76
N SER A 155 8.41 -24.36 -27.94
CA SER A 155 7.38 -24.66 -28.72
C SER A 155 7.51 -24.72 -30.06
N ALA A 156 8.37 -24.88 -30.34
CA ALA A 156 8.46 -25.06 -31.67
C ALA A 156 7.71 -26.22 -32.09
N GLY A 157 6.65 -26.06 -32.21
CA GLY A 157 5.86 -27.11 -32.75
C GLY A 157 6.19 -27.25 -34.19
N SER A 158 6.53 -28.33 -34.53
CA SER A 158 6.81 -28.62 -35.92
C SER A 158 5.52 -28.63 -36.68
N VAL A 159 5.40 -27.73 -37.52
CA VAL A 159 4.30 -27.79 -38.47
C VAL A 159 4.79 -28.65 -39.63
N LEU A 160 4.33 -29.82 -39.61
CA LEU A 160 4.53 -30.68 -40.77
C LEU A 160 3.55 -30.23 -41.84
N ILE A 161 4.07 -29.64 -42.80
CA ILE A 161 3.24 -29.38 -43.97
C ILE A 161 3.35 -30.60 -44.82
N SER A 162 2.32 -31.31 -44.87
CA SER A 162 2.23 -32.41 -45.82
C SER A 162 1.89 -31.82 -47.16
N ALA A 163 2.76 -31.98 -48.06
CA ALA A 163 2.41 -31.70 -49.43
C ALA A 163 1.76 -32.95 -49.98
N ALA A 164 0.62 -32.77 -50.47
CA ALA A 164 -0.06 -33.82 -51.17
C ALA A 164 -0.33 -33.35 -52.58
N ASP A 165 -0.23 -34.23 -53.47
CA ASP A 165 -0.35 -34.00 -54.88
C ASP A 165 -1.62 -33.36 -55.36
#